data_b223f2ac7e23751d6633e46f77bdc0e8
#
_entry.id   b223f2ac7e23751d6633e46f77bdc0e8
#
_cell.length_a   1.000
_cell.length_b   1.000
_cell.length_c   1.000
_cell.angle_alpha   90.00
_cell.angle_beta   90.00
_cell.angle_gamma   90.00
#
_symmetry.space_group_name_H-M   'P 1'
#
loop_
_entity.id
_entity.type
_entity.pdbx_description
1 polymer ?
#
loop_
_entity_poly.entity_id
_entity_poly.type
_entity_poly.pdbx_seq_one_letter_code
_entity_poly.pdbx_strand_id
1 'polypeptide(L)'
;MSIVQRTSLKASQPSRWRPWLNENGSKLLLFARQQTRSLADAEDVLQEAVVKLARKVEEGTFVGGQESWLPFIYTQIRRESIDLGRKDDRR
;
A
#
# COMPACT_ATOMS: atom_id res chain seq x y z
N MET A 1 -17.89 -9.20 -1.60
CA MET A 1 -17.49 -9.06 -1.95
C MET A 1 -17.05 -8.80 -2.41
N SER A 2 -17.12 -8.74 -2.55
CA SER A 2 -16.66 -8.55 -3.12
C SER A 2 -16.07 -8.15 -3.46
N ILE A 3 -16.07 -7.82 -3.42
CA ILE A 3 -15.49 -7.28 -3.81
C ILE A 3 -14.92 -7.37 -4.55
N VAL A 4 -14.92 -7.89 -4.79
CA VAL A 4 -14.36 -8.18 -5.38
C VAL A 4 -13.96 -7.89 -6.28
N GLN A 5 -14.13 -7.47 -6.68
CA GLN A 5 -13.71 -7.22 -7.47
C GLN A 5 -12.76 -6.85 -7.71
N ARG A 6 -12.62 -6.15 -7.30
CA ARG A 6 -11.58 -6.10 -7.42
C ARG A 6 -11.00 -6.96 -8.26
N THR A 7 -11.51 -7.34 -8.77
CA THR A 7 -11.32 -8.37 -9.65
C THR A 7 -10.35 -8.14 -10.74
N SER A 8 -10.44 -7.02 -11.37
CA SER A 8 -9.56 -6.73 -12.48
C SER A 8 -8.12 -6.69 -12.03
N LEU A 9 -7.91 -6.19 -10.87
CA LEU A 9 -6.57 -6.10 -10.36
C LEU A 9 -5.96 -7.44 -10.16
N LYS A 10 -6.72 -8.37 -9.65
CA LYS A 10 -6.16 -9.65 -9.43
C LYS A 10 -6.00 -10.44 -10.71
N ALA A 11 -6.76 -10.12 -11.71
CA ALA A 11 -6.56 -10.77 -12.98
C ALA A 11 -5.19 -10.44 -13.53
N SER A 12 -4.67 -9.28 -13.23
CA SER A 12 -3.38 -8.89 -13.74
C SER A 12 -2.24 -9.65 -13.13
N GLN A 13 -2.18 -9.71 -11.82
CA GLN A 13 -1.00 -10.21 -11.15
C GLN A 13 -1.31 -11.01 -9.89
N PRO A 14 -2.23 -11.94 -9.94
CA PRO A 14 -2.63 -12.59 -8.70
C PRO A 14 -1.52 -13.40 -8.05
N SER A 15 -0.71 -14.08 -8.84
CA SER A 15 0.28 -14.97 -8.26
C SER A 15 1.45 -14.22 -7.66
N ARG A 16 1.68 -12.99 -8.09
CA ARG A 16 2.78 -12.21 -7.56
C ARG A 16 2.39 -11.49 -6.29
N TRP A 17 1.23 -10.85 -6.32
CA TRP A 17 0.83 -9.95 -5.25
C TRP A 17 0.39 -10.67 -3.99
N ARG A 18 -0.39 -11.73 -4.16
CA ARG A 18 -0.96 -12.38 -3.02
C ARG A 18 0.07 -12.97 -2.07
N PRO A 19 1.04 -13.76 -2.56
CA PRO A 19 2.05 -14.29 -1.63
C PRO A 19 2.87 -13.18 -0.99
N TRP A 20 3.20 -12.16 -1.75
CA TRP A 20 3.99 -11.07 -1.22
C TRP A 20 3.25 -10.33 -0.12
N LEU A 21 1.96 -10.06 -0.33
CA LEU A 21 1.16 -9.38 0.67
C LEU A 21 0.94 -10.25 1.91
N ASN A 22 0.75 -11.54 1.71
CA ASN A 22 0.63 -12.44 2.85
C ASN A 22 1.88 -12.43 3.69
N GLU A 23 3.01 -12.37 3.06
CA GLU A 23 4.29 -12.41 3.76
C GLU A 23 4.60 -11.08 4.45
N ASN A 24 4.25 -9.97 3.84
CA ASN A 24 4.68 -8.67 4.32
C ASN A 24 3.57 -7.81 4.91
N GLY A 25 2.33 -8.20 4.72
CA GLY A 25 1.20 -7.36 5.09
C GLY A 25 1.17 -6.97 6.55
N SER A 26 1.45 -7.93 7.44
CA SER A 26 1.40 -7.65 8.86
C SER A 26 2.42 -6.61 9.28
N LYS A 27 3.65 -6.74 8.78
CA LYS A 27 4.67 -5.77 9.16
C LYS A 27 4.39 -4.40 8.56
N LEU A 28 3.80 -4.38 7.38
CA LEU A 28 3.45 -3.11 6.76
C LEU A 28 2.32 -2.42 7.52
N LEU A 29 1.33 -3.20 7.94
CA LEU A 29 0.25 -2.63 8.72
C LEU A 29 0.75 -2.11 10.06
N LEU A 30 1.66 -2.86 10.68
CA LEU A 30 2.23 -2.41 11.95
C LEU A 30 2.97 -1.09 11.75
N PHE A 31 3.74 -0.98 10.69
CA PHE A 31 4.44 0.27 10.41
C PHE A 31 3.44 1.40 10.17
N ALA A 32 2.39 1.13 9.42
CA ALA A 32 1.37 2.15 9.15
C ALA A 32 0.69 2.60 10.45
N ARG A 33 0.47 1.67 11.36
CA ARG A 33 -0.14 2.02 12.64
C ARG A 33 0.75 2.91 13.48
N GLN A 34 2.06 2.75 13.35
CA GLN A 34 3.00 3.60 14.05
C GLN A 34 3.02 5.01 13.49
N GLN A 35 2.58 5.18 12.26
CA GLN A 35 2.58 6.47 11.59
C GLN A 35 1.25 7.20 11.64
N THR A 36 0.21 6.53 12.11
CA THR A 36 -1.14 7.07 12.05
C THR A 36 -1.79 6.99 13.43
N ARG A 37 -2.97 7.55 13.55
CA ARG A 37 -3.67 7.63 14.84
C ARG A 37 -4.66 6.51 15.08
N SER A 38 -5.09 5.83 14.05
CA SER A 38 -6.12 4.81 14.21
C SER A 38 -5.85 3.67 13.25
N LEU A 39 -6.45 2.54 13.55
CA LEU A 39 -6.36 1.38 12.67
C LEU A 39 -6.97 1.69 11.31
N ALA A 40 -8.08 2.40 11.29
CA ALA A 40 -8.72 2.76 10.02
C ALA A 40 -7.79 3.60 9.16
N ASP A 41 -7.13 4.57 9.76
CA ASP A 41 -6.16 5.38 9.02
C ASP A 41 -4.99 4.53 8.53
N ALA A 42 -4.51 3.62 9.37
CA ALA A 42 -3.40 2.76 8.99
C ALA A 42 -3.76 1.90 7.79
N GLU A 43 -4.95 1.32 7.80
CA GLU A 43 -5.38 0.49 6.68
C GLU A 43 -5.53 1.32 5.42
N ASP A 44 -5.99 2.54 5.57
CA ASP A 44 -6.20 3.42 4.43
C ASP A 44 -4.87 3.79 3.77
N VAL A 45 -3.89 4.22 4.57
CA VAL A 45 -2.61 4.59 3.98
C VAL A 45 -1.88 3.38 3.40
N LEU A 46 -2.02 2.22 4.04
CA LEU A 46 -1.41 1.03 3.50
C LEU A 46 -2.03 0.67 2.15
N GLN A 47 -3.35 0.73 2.08
CA GLN A 47 -4.04 0.42 0.85
C GLN A 47 -3.62 1.36 -0.27
N GLU A 48 -3.53 2.65 0.03
CA GLU A 48 -3.10 3.61 -0.97
C GLU A 48 -1.68 3.32 -1.45
N ALA A 49 -0.80 2.96 -0.53
CA ALA A 49 0.58 2.66 -0.90
C ALA A 49 0.64 1.45 -1.81
N VAL A 50 -0.12 0.42 -1.49
CA VAL A 50 -0.13 -0.80 -2.30
C VAL A 50 -0.69 -0.52 -3.69
N VAL A 51 -1.76 0.26 -3.76
CA VAL A 51 -2.37 0.60 -5.04
C VAL A 51 -1.38 1.38 -5.91
N LYS A 52 -0.65 2.31 -5.32
CA LYS A 52 0.32 3.08 -6.08
C LYS A 52 1.44 2.19 -6.61
N LEU A 53 1.91 1.27 -5.79
CA LEU A 53 2.93 0.34 -6.24
C LEU A 53 2.42 -0.53 -7.38
N ALA A 54 1.23 -1.09 -7.20
CA ALA A 54 0.66 -1.98 -8.21
C ALA A 54 0.50 -1.25 -9.53
N ARG A 55 0.05 -0.01 -9.47
CA ARG A 55 -0.15 0.78 -10.67
C ARG A 55 1.17 1.02 -11.40
N LYS A 56 2.21 1.37 -10.65
CA LYS A 56 3.51 1.61 -11.28
C LYS A 56 4.08 0.35 -11.90
N VAL A 57 3.92 -0.78 -11.23
CA VAL A 57 4.42 -2.05 -11.76
C VAL A 57 3.68 -2.41 -13.04
N GLU A 58 2.36 -2.25 -13.04
CA GLU A 58 1.57 -2.58 -14.22
C GLU A 58 1.84 -1.66 -15.40
N GLU A 59 2.13 -0.40 -15.11
CA GLU A 59 2.44 0.56 -16.17
C GLU A 59 3.88 0.43 -16.66
N GLY A 60 4.68 -0.35 -15.96
CA GLY A 60 6.07 -0.49 -16.34
C GLY A 60 6.93 0.70 -15.96
N THR A 61 6.45 1.54 -15.05
CA THR A 61 7.21 2.71 -14.63
C THR A 61 7.95 2.53 -13.32
N PHE A 62 7.76 1.38 -12.67
CA PHE A 62 8.45 1.14 -11.42
C PHE A 62 9.90 0.77 -11.69
N VAL A 63 10.82 1.44 -11.02
CA VAL A 63 12.25 1.20 -11.19
C VAL A 63 12.70 0.17 -10.16
N GLY A 64 13.26 -0.93 -10.64
CA GLY A 64 13.73 -1.99 -9.77
C GLY A 64 12.82 -3.20 -9.83
N GLY A 65 13.23 -4.27 -9.17
CA GLY A 65 12.46 -5.49 -9.14
C GLY A 65 11.66 -5.61 -7.86
N GLN A 66 11.21 -6.82 -7.59
CA GLN A 66 10.38 -7.07 -6.42
C GLN A 66 11.10 -6.72 -5.12
N GLU A 67 12.41 -6.81 -5.11
CA GLU A 67 13.17 -6.48 -3.91
C GLU A 67 13.05 -5.00 -3.54
N SER A 68 12.62 -4.17 -4.47
CA SER A 68 12.44 -2.74 -4.22
C SER A 68 11.02 -2.37 -3.78
N TRP A 69 10.12 -3.32 -3.76
CA TRP A 69 8.73 -3.04 -3.40
C TRP A 69 8.58 -2.59 -1.95
N LEU A 70 9.24 -3.28 -1.06
CA LEU A 70 9.08 -3.00 0.36
C LEU A 70 9.57 -1.59 0.72
N PRO A 71 10.78 -1.18 0.32
CA PRO A 71 11.20 0.19 0.59
C PRO A 71 10.26 1.23 -0.02
N PHE A 72 9.75 0.95 -1.21
CA PHE A 72 8.83 1.87 -1.85
C PHE A 72 7.56 2.06 -1.01
N ILE A 73 7.01 0.95 -0.53
CA ILE A 73 5.78 1.03 0.26
C ILE A 73 6.03 1.73 1.58
N TYR A 74 7.13 1.47 2.24
CA TYR A 74 7.46 2.18 3.48
C TYR A 74 7.49 3.69 3.24
N THR A 75 8.12 4.11 2.15
CA THR A 75 8.17 5.52 1.81
C THR A 75 6.79 6.08 1.54
N GLN A 76 5.97 5.33 0.82
CA GLN A 76 4.62 5.80 0.52
C GLN A 76 3.75 5.89 1.76
N ILE A 77 3.88 4.93 2.66
CA ILE A 77 3.12 4.98 3.90
C ILE A 77 3.47 6.24 4.68
N ARG A 78 4.75 6.56 4.76
CA ARG A 78 5.15 7.77 5.46
C ARG A 78 4.57 9.02 4.82
N ARG A 79 4.63 9.09 3.49
CA ARG A 79 4.10 10.25 2.79
C ARG A 79 2.60 10.38 2.97
N GLU A 80 1.90 9.27 2.83
CA GLU A 80 0.45 9.29 2.98
C GLU A 80 0.07 9.69 4.40
N SER A 81 0.81 9.21 5.38
CA SER A 81 0.55 9.54 6.78
C SER A 81 0.77 11.01 7.06
N ILE A 82 1.81 11.58 6.49
CA ILE A 82 2.09 13.00 6.66
C ILE A 82 0.98 13.83 6.04
N ASP A 83 0.55 13.45 4.84
CA ASP A 83 -0.52 14.18 4.16
C ASP A 83 -1.80 14.12 4.95
N LEU A 84 -2.09 12.96 5.52
CA LEU A 84 -3.28 12.79 6.33
C LEU A 84 -3.23 13.69 7.56
N GLY A 85 -2.08 13.75 8.21
CA GLY A 85 -1.90 14.61 9.36
C GLY A 85 -2.06 16.08 9.01
N ARG A 86 -1.56 16.47 7.86
CA ARG A 86 -1.71 17.86 7.44
C ARG A 86 -3.16 18.23 7.21
N LYS A 87 -3.92 17.31 6.63
CA LYS A 87 -5.34 17.57 6.41
C LYS A 87 -6.05 17.75 7.72
N ASP A 88 -5.73 16.93 8.71
CA ASP A 88 -6.33 17.05 10.01
C ASP A 88 -5.98 18.37 10.65
N ASP A 89 -4.74 18.77 10.53
CA ASP A 89 -4.28 20.02 11.14
C ASP A 89 -4.95 21.24 10.55
N ARG A 90 -5.36 21.14 9.31
CA ARG A 90 -5.99 22.26 8.67
C ARG A 90 -7.38 22.55 9.17
N ARG A 91 -7.98 21.60 9.82
CA ARG A 91 -9.29 21.79 10.37
C ARG A 91 -9.21 22.42 11.74
#